data_e73ae610d144d064c1ada086f3d2e52d
#
_entry.id   e73ae610d144d064c1ada086f3d2e52d
#
_cell.length_a   1.000
_cell.length_b   1.000
_cell.length_c   1.000
_cell.angle_alpha   90.00
_cell.angle_beta   90.00
_cell.angle_gamma   90.00
#
_symmetry.space_group_name_H-M   'P 1'
#
loop_
_entity.id
_entity.type
_entity.pdbx_description
1 polymer ?
#
loop_
_entity_poly.entity_id
_entity_poly.type
_entity_poly.pdbx_seq_one_letter_code
_entity_poly.pdbx_strand_id
1 'polypeptide(L)'
;MHAPRIDLFEWLLQNAPHATYNLAFSNITGVTVEEYEALTHYSFPGNFNLGLNAQYGADELKRTLCSIYNCSSDNIVTTTGASEANFLVFSSHLNSGDEFIIEQPGYQPMWLTPELFGARRINWPRRFETKFSVDIEMLNNLITEKTKLIVLTNLHNPSGVCTHQTAIKAIAKLAEDHDVYVLVDEIYLDGSFISQPSSFGLPNVIVTSSATKIYGLGGFHSGWIIAPREITVQCQNLKAHSTGAASYPSEIMTAYILGEARELLIKRFQKRAKTNFELLKQWMNNQKEFFEWVEPDGGIVCFPKYTMDISSVDLCQYLLDTQKLLVNPGSYFNQEGFIRLSYGCDELALQSALDALEVGLRNLQGRQ
;
A
#
# COMPACT_ATOMS: atom_id res chain seq x y z
N MET A 1 -12.44 23.72 6.52
CA MET A 1 -11.30 22.83 6.18
C MET A 1 -11.34 22.64 4.66
N HIS A 2 -10.27 22.93 3.95
CA HIS A 2 -10.15 22.65 2.50
C HIS A 2 -9.25 21.42 2.34
N ALA A 3 -9.79 20.32 1.83
CA ALA A 3 -9.01 19.12 1.61
C ALA A 3 -8.04 19.32 0.43
N PRO A 4 -6.74 19.05 0.59
CA PRO A 4 -5.81 19.10 -0.53
C PRO A 4 -6.17 18.02 -1.54
N ARG A 5 -5.89 18.30 -2.81
CA ARG A 5 -6.06 17.33 -3.90
C ARG A 5 -4.99 16.23 -3.80
N ILE A 6 -5.36 15.00 -4.09
CA ILE A 6 -4.43 13.89 -4.20
C ILE A 6 -4.09 13.73 -5.69
N ASP A 7 -2.95 14.29 -6.11
CA ASP A 7 -2.56 14.34 -7.53
C ASP A 7 -2.42 12.95 -8.14
N LEU A 8 -1.91 11.98 -7.37
CA LEU A 8 -1.82 10.58 -7.80
C LEU A 8 -3.19 10.00 -8.20
N PHE A 9 -4.25 10.30 -7.45
CA PHE A 9 -5.59 9.78 -7.76
C PHE A 9 -6.19 10.50 -8.96
N GLU A 10 -6.02 11.81 -9.05
CA GLU A 10 -6.48 12.58 -10.21
C GLU A 10 -5.80 12.11 -11.49
N TRP A 11 -4.47 11.90 -11.44
CA TRP A 11 -3.71 11.34 -12.55
C TRP A 11 -4.29 10.01 -13.02
N LEU A 12 -4.55 9.09 -12.08
CA LEU A 12 -5.11 7.77 -12.40
C LEU A 12 -6.53 7.88 -12.98
N LEU A 13 -7.41 8.66 -12.35
CA LEU A 13 -8.81 8.78 -12.78
C LEU A 13 -8.96 9.44 -14.15
N GLN A 14 -8.18 10.48 -14.42
CA GLN A 14 -8.24 11.20 -15.69
C GLN A 14 -7.62 10.41 -16.84
N ASN A 15 -6.56 9.66 -16.60
CA ASN A 15 -5.74 9.08 -17.64
C ASN A 15 -5.97 7.58 -17.91
N ALA A 16 -6.47 6.82 -16.93
CA ALA A 16 -6.73 5.40 -17.11
C ALA A 16 -7.68 5.07 -18.29
N PRO A 17 -8.75 5.87 -18.58
CA PRO A 17 -9.61 5.63 -19.72
C PRO A 17 -8.92 5.79 -21.09
N HIS A 18 -7.79 6.48 -21.13
CA HIS A 18 -7.03 6.78 -22.35
C HIS A 18 -5.86 5.82 -22.58
N ALA A 19 -5.58 4.94 -21.64
CA ALA A 19 -4.47 4.01 -21.69
C ALA A 19 -4.88 2.66 -22.28
N THR A 20 -4.06 2.14 -23.21
CA THR A 20 -4.12 0.75 -23.66
C THR A 20 -3.33 -0.14 -22.72
N TYR A 21 -2.19 0.35 -22.25
CA TYR A 21 -1.30 -0.35 -21.32
C TYR A 21 -1.30 0.38 -19.96
N ASN A 22 -1.49 -0.37 -18.88
CA ASN A 22 -1.60 0.23 -17.57
C ASN A 22 -0.65 -0.45 -16.57
N LEU A 23 0.45 0.23 -16.27
CA LEU A 23 1.41 -0.12 -15.22
C LEU A 23 1.34 0.85 -14.03
N ALA A 24 0.25 1.61 -13.90
CA ALA A 24 0.07 2.60 -12.83
C ALA A 24 -0.69 2.04 -11.61
N PHE A 25 -1.71 1.19 -11.82
CA PHE A 25 -2.48 0.62 -10.73
C PHE A 25 -1.69 -0.46 -9.97
N SER A 26 -1.54 -0.29 -8.67
CA SER A 26 -0.84 -1.23 -7.79
C SER A 26 -1.77 -2.33 -7.25
N ASN A 27 -2.55 -2.94 -8.13
CA ASN A 27 -3.44 -4.06 -7.83
C ASN A 27 -3.02 -5.28 -8.66
N ILE A 28 -3.17 -6.46 -8.07
CA ILE A 28 -3.19 -7.70 -8.85
C ILE A 28 -4.55 -7.81 -9.55
N THR A 29 -4.60 -8.55 -10.66
CA THR A 29 -5.87 -8.93 -11.28
C THR A 29 -6.78 -9.59 -10.24
N GLY A 30 -8.01 -9.08 -10.09
CA GLY A 30 -8.98 -9.55 -9.11
C GLY A 30 -9.31 -11.04 -9.25
N VAL A 31 -9.93 -11.59 -8.24
CA VAL A 31 -10.44 -12.98 -8.24
C VAL A 31 -11.92 -12.93 -8.60
N THR A 32 -12.36 -13.70 -9.58
CA THR A 32 -13.79 -13.92 -9.85
C THR A 32 -14.34 -14.98 -8.92
N VAL A 33 -15.68 -15.02 -8.76
CA VAL A 33 -16.33 -16.09 -7.98
C VAL A 33 -15.99 -17.46 -8.56
N GLU A 34 -16.06 -17.61 -9.88
CA GLU A 34 -15.69 -18.87 -10.57
C GLU A 34 -14.24 -19.28 -10.32
N GLU A 35 -13.29 -18.33 -10.44
CA GLU A 35 -11.88 -18.59 -10.15
C GLU A 35 -11.66 -18.96 -8.67
N TYR A 36 -12.37 -18.29 -7.74
CA TYR A 36 -12.33 -18.61 -6.33
C TYR A 36 -12.81 -20.04 -6.06
N GLU A 37 -13.97 -20.42 -6.58
CA GLU A 37 -14.53 -21.77 -6.41
C GLU A 37 -13.66 -22.86 -7.04
N ALA A 38 -13.08 -22.60 -8.21
CA ALA A 38 -12.14 -23.52 -8.85
C ALA A 38 -10.82 -23.69 -8.05
N LEU A 39 -10.34 -22.60 -7.44
CA LEU A 39 -9.10 -22.59 -6.67
C LEU A 39 -9.25 -23.27 -5.31
N THR A 40 -10.40 -23.11 -4.66
CA THR A 40 -10.62 -23.53 -3.28
C THR A 40 -11.44 -24.80 -3.14
N HIS A 41 -12.20 -25.14 -4.18
CA HIS A 41 -13.26 -26.17 -4.16
C HIS A 41 -14.39 -25.89 -3.17
N TYR A 42 -14.51 -24.66 -2.69
CA TYR A 42 -15.61 -24.17 -1.85
C TYR A 42 -16.56 -23.31 -2.66
N SER A 43 -17.86 -23.51 -2.47
CA SER A 43 -18.87 -22.62 -3.05
C SER A 43 -18.89 -21.28 -2.35
N PHE A 44 -19.10 -20.22 -3.13
CA PHE A 44 -19.21 -18.88 -2.59
C PHE A 44 -20.45 -18.79 -1.68
N PRO A 45 -20.34 -18.25 -0.45
CA PRO A 45 -21.48 -18.27 0.49
C PRO A 45 -22.60 -17.36 -0.01
N GLY A 46 -23.80 -17.91 -0.15
CA GLY A 46 -25.00 -17.21 -0.62
C GLY A 46 -26.08 -17.02 0.45
N ASN A 47 -25.91 -17.60 1.65
CA ASN A 47 -26.93 -17.58 2.70
C ASN A 47 -26.47 -16.72 3.89
N PHE A 48 -26.66 -15.39 3.81
CA PHE A 48 -26.46 -14.47 4.92
C PHE A 48 -27.52 -13.37 4.92
N ASN A 49 -27.75 -12.77 6.08
CA ASN A 49 -28.79 -11.77 6.26
C ASN A 49 -28.38 -10.41 5.69
N LEU A 50 -29.02 -9.98 4.60
CA LEU A 50 -28.74 -8.68 3.96
C LEU A 50 -29.17 -7.47 4.80
N GLY A 51 -30.09 -7.64 5.74
CA GLY A 51 -30.58 -6.58 6.62
C GLY A 51 -29.77 -6.39 7.90
N LEU A 52 -28.73 -7.20 8.12
CA LEU A 52 -27.92 -7.11 9.32
C LEU A 52 -26.90 -5.97 9.22
N ASN A 53 -26.74 -5.24 10.32
CA ASN A 53 -25.76 -4.18 10.46
C ASN A 53 -24.84 -4.52 11.65
N ALA A 54 -23.53 -4.56 11.41
CA ALA A 54 -22.53 -4.80 12.42
C ALA A 54 -21.78 -3.49 12.72
N GLN A 55 -22.31 -2.67 13.60
CA GLN A 55 -21.75 -1.36 13.96
C GLN A 55 -20.28 -1.45 14.42
N TYR A 56 -19.92 -2.52 15.11
CA TYR A 56 -18.55 -2.76 15.59
C TYR A 56 -17.77 -3.74 14.70
N GLY A 57 -18.28 -4.03 13.49
CA GLY A 57 -17.72 -5.00 12.56
C GLY A 57 -18.29 -6.41 12.75
N ALA A 58 -18.31 -7.20 11.67
CA ALA A 58 -18.80 -8.56 11.70
C ALA A 58 -17.94 -9.45 12.59
N ASP A 59 -18.57 -10.20 13.50
CA ASP A 59 -17.86 -11.10 14.42
C ASP A 59 -17.06 -12.18 13.67
N GLU A 60 -17.56 -12.62 12.53
CA GLU A 60 -16.87 -13.57 11.64
C GLU A 60 -15.53 -13.01 11.18
N LEU A 61 -15.51 -11.77 10.68
CA LEU A 61 -14.27 -11.11 10.22
C LEU A 61 -13.30 -10.90 11.38
N LYS A 62 -13.80 -10.43 12.52
CA LYS A 62 -12.96 -10.27 13.73
C LYS A 62 -12.34 -11.59 14.15
N ARG A 63 -13.12 -12.69 14.20
CA ARG A 63 -12.57 -14.02 14.56
C ARG A 63 -11.49 -14.47 13.58
N THR A 64 -11.71 -14.29 12.27
CA THR A 64 -10.71 -14.60 11.25
C THR A 64 -9.43 -13.78 11.44
N LEU A 65 -9.56 -12.47 11.67
CA LEU A 65 -8.42 -11.58 11.91
C LEU A 65 -7.71 -11.90 13.23
N CYS A 66 -8.45 -12.25 14.31
CA CYS A 66 -7.84 -12.74 15.55
C CYS A 66 -6.92 -13.94 15.32
N SER A 67 -7.35 -14.88 14.47
CA SER A 67 -6.53 -16.03 14.10
C SER A 67 -5.29 -15.64 13.30
N ILE A 68 -5.42 -14.72 12.34
CA ILE A 68 -4.33 -14.26 11.47
C ILE A 68 -3.27 -13.50 12.27
N TYR A 69 -3.68 -12.59 13.16
CA TYR A 69 -2.78 -11.70 13.90
C TYR A 69 -2.46 -12.19 15.31
N ASN A 70 -3.01 -13.34 15.74
CA ASN A 70 -2.88 -13.86 17.10
C ASN A 70 -3.23 -12.81 18.17
N CYS A 71 -4.42 -12.21 18.07
CA CYS A 71 -4.90 -11.13 18.92
C CYS A 71 -6.32 -11.37 19.44
N SER A 72 -6.82 -10.48 20.27
CA SER A 72 -8.23 -10.48 20.72
C SER A 72 -9.09 -9.59 19.82
N SER A 73 -10.42 -9.77 19.87
CA SER A 73 -11.37 -8.92 19.15
C SER A 73 -11.30 -7.45 19.54
N ASP A 74 -10.85 -7.15 20.77
CA ASP A 74 -10.66 -5.80 21.28
C ASP A 74 -9.50 -5.06 20.60
N ASN A 75 -8.61 -5.81 19.93
CA ASN A 75 -7.50 -5.23 19.17
C ASN A 75 -7.90 -4.87 17.71
N ILE A 76 -9.17 -5.06 17.31
CA ILE A 76 -9.58 -4.97 15.90
C ILE A 76 -10.64 -3.90 15.69
N VAL A 77 -10.41 -3.04 14.69
CA VAL A 77 -11.46 -2.21 14.08
C VAL A 77 -11.55 -2.56 12.61
N THR A 78 -12.73 -3.01 12.16
CA THR A 78 -12.99 -3.24 10.73
C THR A 78 -13.30 -1.92 10.04
N THR A 79 -12.89 -1.77 8.78
CA THR A 79 -12.98 -0.52 8.03
C THR A 79 -13.35 -0.75 6.57
N THR A 80 -13.77 0.32 5.90
CA THR A 80 -13.98 0.34 4.45
C THR A 80 -12.64 0.56 3.76
N GLY A 81 -11.85 -0.52 3.66
CA GLY A 81 -10.50 -0.52 3.11
C GLY A 81 -9.45 0.11 4.02
N ALA A 82 -8.17 0.00 3.62
CA ALA A 82 -7.04 0.55 4.35
C ALA A 82 -7.05 2.10 4.40
N SER A 83 -7.67 2.75 3.41
CA SER A 83 -7.74 4.23 3.39
C SER A 83 -8.54 4.78 4.57
N GLU A 84 -9.68 4.15 4.92
CA GLU A 84 -10.42 4.51 6.13
C GLU A 84 -9.64 4.12 7.39
N ALA A 85 -8.97 2.97 7.39
CA ALA A 85 -8.14 2.55 8.51
C ALA A 85 -7.06 3.61 8.83
N ASN A 86 -6.31 4.03 7.83
CA ASN A 86 -5.28 5.06 7.97
C ASN A 86 -5.89 6.40 8.41
N PHE A 87 -7.01 6.82 7.81
CA PHE A 87 -7.71 8.05 8.19
C PHE A 87 -8.13 8.05 9.67
N LEU A 88 -8.68 6.95 10.18
CA LEU A 88 -9.09 6.81 11.57
C LEU A 88 -7.89 6.87 12.52
N VAL A 89 -6.77 6.24 12.18
CA VAL A 89 -5.53 6.34 12.96
C VAL A 89 -5.01 7.76 12.99
N PHE A 90 -4.93 8.44 11.84
CA PHE A 90 -4.49 9.84 11.80
C PHE A 90 -5.39 10.75 12.63
N SER A 91 -6.71 10.63 12.47
CA SER A 91 -7.67 11.48 13.19
C SER A 91 -7.71 11.22 14.69
N SER A 92 -7.30 10.02 15.15
CA SER A 92 -7.26 9.68 16.58
C SER A 92 -5.98 10.14 17.29
N HIS A 93 -4.88 10.37 16.53
CA HIS A 93 -3.57 10.65 17.12
C HIS A 93 -3.03 12.06 16.83
N LEU A 94 -3.59 12.74 15.83
CA LEU A 94 -3.02 14.00 15.37
C LEU A 94 -3.99 15.18 15.56
N ASN A 95 -3.47 16.24 16.15
CA ASN A 95 -4.14 17.51 16.31
C ASN A 95 -3.31 18.63 15.67
N SER A 96 -3.91 19.82 15.57
CA SER A 96 -3.20 20.98 15.04
C SER A 96 -1.96 21.31 15.89
N GLY A 97 -0.81 21.38 15.23
CA GLY A 97 0.48 21.65 15.83
C GLY A 97 1.29 20.42 16.25
N ASP A 98 0.71 19.22 16.22
CA ASP A 98 1.44 17.98 16.37
C ASP A 98 2.34 17.72 15.15
N GLU A 99 3.31 16.84 15.30
CA GLU A 99 4.21 16.41 14.25
C GLU A 99 4.02 14.92 13.96
N PHE A 100 4.11 14.56 12.68
CA PHE A 100 4.24 13.18 12.25
C PHE A 100 5.47 13.01 11.37
N ILE A 101 6.21 11.92 11.58
CA ILE A 101 7.36 11.55 10.77
C ILE A 101 6.92 10.53 9.74
N ILE A 102 7.24 10.75 8.47
CA ILE A 102 6.87 9.83 7.39
C ILE A 102 8.02 9.56 6.44
N GLU A 103 8.15 8.31 6.01
CA GLU A 103 9.11 7.90 4.99
C GLU A 103 8.90 8.66 3.67
N GLN A 104 10.00 9.00 3.01
CA GLN A 104 10.02 9.67 1.72
C GLN A 104 11.11 9.06 0.81
N PRO A 105 10.81 8.68 -0.48
CA PRO A 105 9.49 8.78 -1.11
C PRO A 105 8.43 7.96 -0.40
N GLY A 106 7.14 8.27 -0.63
CA GLY A 106 6.05 7.57 0.03
C GLY A 106 4.71 7.74 -0.71
N TYR A 107 3.70 7.02 -0.27
CA TYR A 107 2.37 7.06 -0.86
C TYR A 107 1.62 8.34 -0.49
N GLN A 108 1.21 9.13 -1.47
CA GLN A 108 0.69 10.51 -1.29
C GLN A 108 -0.41 10.64 -0.23
N PRO A 109 -1.43 9.79 -0.14
CA PRO A 109 -2.43 9.88 0.93
C PRO A 109 -1.86 9.77 2.35
N MET A 110 -0.75 9.06 2.55
CA MET A 110 -0.17 8.86 3.88
C MET A 110 0.45 10.13 4.47
N TRP A 111 0.77 11.14 3.66
CA TRP A 111 1.23 12.43 4.19
C TRP A 111 0.21 13.55 4.04
N LEU A 112 -0.67 13.52 3.02
CA LEU A 112 -1.69 14.57 2.85
C LEU A 112 -2.83 14.44 3.85
N THR A 113 -3.22 13.21 4.20
CA THR A 113 -4.32 12.99 5.16
C THR A 113 -3.99 13.51 6.56
N PRO A 114 -2.81 13.27 7.16
CA PRO A 114 -2.42 13.90 8.43
C PRO A 114 -2.46 15.43 8.42
N GLU A 115 -2.09 16.05 7.31
CA GLU A 115 -2.10 17.51 7.17
C GLU A 115 -3.53 18.11 7.26
N LEU A 116 -4.58 17.30 6.99
CA LEU A 116 -5.98 17.71 7.19
C LEU A 116 -6.29 18.05 8.65
N PHE A 117 -5.60 17.42 9.59
CA PHE A 117 -5.77 17.65 11.02
C PHE A 117 -4.87 18.78 11.54
N GLY A 118 -4.13 19.46 10.65
CA GLY A 118 -3.20 20.54 11.01
C GLY A 118 -1.88 20.03 11.59
N ALA A 119 -1.57 18.76 11.45
CA ALA A 119 -0.31 18.21 11.86
C ALA A 119 0.82 18.60 10.87
N ARG A 120 2.03 18.78 11.39
CA ARG A 120 3.22 19.13 10.61
C ARG A 120 3.96 17.88 10.19
N ARG A 121 4.18 17.76 8.88
CA ARG A 121 4.96 16.67 8.29
C ARG A 121 6.46 16.86 8.53
N ILE A 122 7.12 15.80 8.97
CA ILE A 122 8.57 15.65 9.05
C ILE A 122 8.97 14.51 8.11
N ASN A 123 9.73 14.81 7.08
CA ASN A 123 10.17 13.80 6.11
C ASN A 123 11.33 12.97 6.66
N TRP A 124 11.22 11.66 6.54
CA TRP A 124 12.26 10.68 6.85
C TRP A 124 12.75 10.04 5.55
N PRO A 125 13.90 10.50 5.00
CA PRO A 125 14.37 10.06 3.69
C PRO A 125 14.77 8.59 3.64
N ARG A 126 14.23 7.87 2.66
CA ARG A 126 14.71 6.56 2.20
C ARG A 126 15.43 6.77 0.87
N ARG A 127 16.75 6.72 0.89
CA ARG A 127 17.56 7.11 -0.25
C ARG A 127 17.77 5.97 -1.24
N PHE A 128 17.81 6.28 -2.53
CA PHE A 128 18.09 5.32 -3.59
C PHE A 128 19.49 4.68 -3.41
N GLU A 129 20.48 5.47 -3.04
CA GLU A 129 21.88 5.05 -2.84
C GLU A 129 22.02 4.02 -1.71
N THR A 130 21.12 4.04 -0.73
CA THR A 130 21.03 3.04 0.35
C THR A 130 19.96 1.98 0.07
N LYS A 131 19.55 1.83 -1.20
CA LYS A 131 18.53 0.88 -1.64
C LYS A 131 17.19 1.04 -0.89
N PHE A 132 16.81 2.26 -0.61
CA PHE A 132 15.61 2.62 0.16
C PHE A 132 15.53 1.99 1.55
N SER A 133 16.66 1.62 2.15
CA SER A 133 16.70 1.16 3.54
C SER A 133 16.36 2.30 4.50
N VAL A 134 15.82 1.96 5.67
CA VAL A 134 15.54 2.92 6.74
C VAL A 134 16.82 3.26 7.52
N ASP A 135 16.94 4.53 7.94
CA ASP A 135 18.04 5.03 8.78
C ASP A 135 17.46 5.33 10.18
N ILE A 136 17.78 4.46 11.16
CA ILE A 136 17.24 4.54 12.53
C ILE A 136 17.88 5.70 13.29
N GLU A 137 19.16 6.00 13.06
CA GLU A 137 19.84 7.13 13.69
C GLU A 137 19.24 8.46 13.24
N MET A 138 19.00 8.59 11.93
CA MET A 138 18.29 9.74 11.40
C MET A 138 16.89 9.85 12.00
N LEU A 139 16.13 8.73 12.10
CA LEU A 139 14.80 8.74 12.70
C LEU A 139 14.84 9.28 14.13
N ASN A 140 15.79 8.81 14.95
CA ASN A 140 15.96 9.30 16.31
C ASN A 140 16.18 10.82 16.38
N ASN A 141 16.95 11.37 15.45
CA ASN A 141 17.23 12.81 15.39
C ASN A 141 16.05 13.65 14.88
N LEU A 142 15.05 13.02 14.24
CA LEU A 142 13.83 13.69 13.76
C LEU A 142 12.73 13.76 14.82
N ILE A 143 12.78 12.92 15.85
CA ILE A 143 11.77 12.90 16.92
C ILE A 143 11.90 14.15 17.79
N THR A 144 10.77 14.81 18.06
CA THR A 144 10.66 15.95 18.97
C THR A 144 9.55 15.70 19.99
N GLU A 145 9.39 16.57 20.99
CA GLU A 145 8.28 16.53 21.95
C GLU A 145 6.89 16.65 21.28
N LYS A 146 6.84 17.21 20.05
CA LYS A 146 5.61 17.34 19.27
C LYS A 146 5.30 16.12 18.40
N THR A 147 6.25 15.22 18.25
CA THR A 147 6.06 14.01 17.44
C THR A 147 5.05 13.09 18.12
N LYS A 148 4.00 12.70 17.40
CA LYS A 148 2.95 11.80 17.87
C LYS A 148 2.90 10.50 17.10
N LEU A 149 3.32 10.52 15.83
CA LEU A 149 3.18 9.38 14.95
C LEU A 149 4.39 9.24 14.01
N ILE A 150 4.91 8.03 13.88
CA ILE A 150 5.83 7.61 12.82
C ILE A 150 5.03 6.76 11.84
N VAL A 151 5.14 7.03 10.54
CA VAL A 151 4.30 6.43 9.50
C VAL A 151 5.18 5.77 8.46
N LEU A 152 4.93 4.48 8.19
CA LEU A 152 5.60 3.75 7.11
C LEU A 152 4.69 2.70 6.48
N THR A 153 5.03 2.30 5.26
CA THR A 153 4.39 1.19 4.55
C THR A 153 5.34 -0.01 4.47
N ASN A 154 4.83 -1.20 4.70
CA ASN A 154 5.62 -2.42 4.53
C ASN A 154 4.82 -3.46 3.72
N LEU A 155 5.22 -3.80 2.48
CA LEU A 155 6.38 -3.33 1.74
C LEU A 155 6.26 -1.84 1.38
N HIS A 156 7.39 -1.19 1.26
CA HIS A 156 7.46 0.24 0.95
C HIS A 156 6.81 0.59 -0.40
N ASN A 157 5.87 1.52 -0.41
CA ASN A 157 5.28 2.08 -1.61
C ASN A 157 5.87 3.49 -1.83
N PRO A 158 6.72 3.68 -2.88
CA PRO A 158 6.64 3.04 -4.19
C PRO A 158 7.69 1.97 -4.52
N SER A 159 8.70 1.69 -3.69
CA SER A 159 9.86 0.91 -4.14
C SER A 159 9.68 -0.63 -4.10
N GLY A 160 8.73 -1.14 -3.32
CA GLY A 160 8.57 -2.58 -3.07
C GLY A 160 9.62 -3.18 -2.12
N VAL A 161 10.49 -2.36 -1.53
CA VAL A 161 11.53 -2.80 -0.58
C VAL A 161 10.91 -3.13 0.77
N CYS A 162 11.36 -4.20 1.39
CA CYS A 162 10.91 -4.64 2.71
C CYS A 162 11.69 -3.92 3.83
N THR A 163 10.98 -3.36 4.79
CA THR A 163 11.55 -3.00 6.08
C THR A 163 11.55 -4.25 6.94
N HIS A 164 12.73 -4.88 7.09
CA HIS A 164 12.86 -6.14 7.81
C HIS A 164 12.50 -6.02 9.29
N GLN A 165 12.06 -7.14 9.89
CA GLN A 165 11.59 -7.20 11.26
C GLN A 165 12.58 -6.65 12.30
N THR A 166 13.89 -6.76 12.05
CA THR A 166 14.92 -6.18 12.92
C THR A 166 14.86 -4.66 12.94
N ALA A 167 14.65 -4.02 11.78
CA ALA A 167 14.49 -2.57 11.69
C ALA A 167 13.14 -2.12 12.28
N ILE A 168 12.05 -2.85 12.02
CA ILE A 168 10.74 -2.54 12.63
C ILE A 168 10.82 -2.61 14.15
N LYS A 169 11.50 -3.62 14.73
CA LYS A 169 11.71 -3.72 16.18
C LYS A 169 12.52 -2.53 16.73
N ALA A 170 13.54 -2.08 16.00
CA ALA A 170 14.31 -0.91 16.41
C ALA A 170 13.49 0.38 16.35
N ILE A 171 12.63 0.54 15.31
CA ILE A 171 11.69 1.67 15.20
C ILE A 171 10.68 1.64 16.34
N ALA A 172 10.08 0.48 16.63
CA ALA A 172 9.09 0.32 17.71
C ALA A 172 9.71 0.62 19.08
N LYS A 173 10.93 0.14 19.33
CA LYS A 173 11.65 0.43 20.59
C LYS A 173 11.95 1.93 20.73
N LEU A 174 12.42 2.57 19.67
CA LEU A 174 12.66 4.00 19.65
C LEU A 174 11.38 4.80 19.92
N ALA A 175 10.28 4.41 19.28
CA ALA A 175 8.98 5.04 19.46
C ALA A 175 8.46 4.88 20.91
N GLU A 176 8.63 3.70 21.51
CA GLU A 176 8.31 3.45 22.92
C GLU A 176 9.12 4.35 23.86
N ASP A 177 10.43 4.50 23.62
CA ASP A 177 11.32 5.34 24.44
C ASP A 177 10.94 6.83 24.40
N HIS A 178 10.22 7.28 23.37
CA HIS A 178 9.77 8.66 23.17
C HIS A 178 8.25 8.86 23.35
N ASP A 179 7.50 7.83 23.77
CA ASP A 179 6.02 7.86 23.88
C ASP A 179 5.32 8.29 22.56
N VAL A 180 5.81 7.75 21.43
CA VAL A 180 5.30 7.95 20.08
C VAL A 180 4.70 6.66 19.56
N TYR A 181 3.65 6.73 18.74
CA TYR A 181 3.11 5.57 18.05
C TYR A 181 3.73 5.36 16.68
N VAL A 182 3.71 4.10 16.20
CA VAL A 182 4.16 3.73 14.86
C VAL A 182 2.99 3.16 14.08
N LEU A 183 2.58 3.81 13.00
CA LEU A 183 1.64 3.25 12.04
C LEU A 183 2.42 2.51 10.96
N VAL A 184 2.17 1.21 10.83
CA VAL A 184 2.69 0.36 9.76
C VAL A 184 1.52 -0.06 8.87
N ASP A 185 1.45 0.49 7.65
CA ASP A 185 0.51 0.00 6.63
C ASP A 185 1.09 -1.27 6.00
N GLU A 186 0.52 -2.42 6.36
CA GLU A 186 0.96 -3.75 5.95
C GLU A 186 0.17 -4.29 4.74
N ILE A 187 -0.44 -3.41 3.94
CA ILE A 187 -1.30 -3.82 2.83
C ILE A 187 -0.59 -4.71 1.79
N TYR A 188 0.75 -4.66 1.72
CA TYR A 188 1.57 -5.47 0.82
C TYR A 188 2.40 -6.55 1.52
N LEU A 189 2.37 -6.67 2.85
CA LEU A 189 3.29 -7.53 3.61
C LEU A 189 3.22 -8.99 3.21
N ASP A 190 2.02 -9.55 3.05
CA ASP A 190 1.80 -10.94 2.61
C ASP A 190 2.28 -11.20 1.17
N GLY A 191 2.56 -10.15 0.41
CA GLY A 191 3.15 -10.20 -0.94
C GLY A 191 4.66 -10.21 -0.97
N SER A 192 5.34 -10.19 0.18
CA SER A 192 6.79 -10.31 0.25
C SER A 192 7.28 -11.65 -0.33
N PHE A 193 8.38 -11.64 -1.07
CA PHE A 193 8.98 -12.86 -1.61
C PHE A 193 9.62 -13.72 -0.53
N ILE A 194 9.99 -13.12 0.59
CA ILE A 194 10.43 -13.76 1.83
C ILE A 194 9.39 -13.46 2.90
N SER A 195 8.77 -14.50 3.47
CA SER A 195 7.74 -14.32 4.50
C SER A 195 8.24 -13.44 5.65
N GLN A 196 7.42 -12.46 6.01
CA GLN A 196 7.66 -11.55 7.13
C GLN A 196 6.48 -11.65 8.10
N PRO A 197 6.72 -11.66 9.42
CA PRO A 197 5.64 -11.55 10.39
C PRO A 197 5.05 -10.14 10.38
N SER A 198 3.79 -10.01 10.80
CA SER A 198 3.19 -8.71 11.08
C SER A 198 3.95 -7.97 12.19
N SER A 199 3.93 -6.67 12.14
CA SER A 199 4.51 -5.78 13.17
C SER A 199 3.63 -5.67 14.41
N PHE A 200 2.40 -6.19 14.37
CA PHE A 200 1.50 -6.20 15.52
C PHE A 200 2.12 -6.96 16.69
N GLY A 201 1.90 -6.47 17.91
CA GLY A 201 2.47 -7.04 19.15
C GLY A 201 3.81 -6.41 19.56
N LEU A 202 4.40 -5.55 18.71
CA LEU A 202 5.51 -4.70 19.14
C LEU A 202 4.98 -3.47 19.90
N PRO A 203 5.78 -2.89 20.82
CA PRO A 203 5.38 -1.70 21.56
C PRO A 203 4.95 -0.54 20.66
N ASN A 204 3.88 0.14 21.02
CA ASN A 204 3.36 1.34 20.32
C ASN A 204 3.10 1.17 18.83
N VAL A 205 2.95 -0.06 18.32
CA VAL A 205 2.70 -0.33 16.90
C VAL A 205 1.21 -0.48 16.62
N ILE A 206 0.75 0.25 15.62
CA ILE A 206 -0.58 0.17 15.00
C ILE A 206 -0.38 -0.39 13.61
N VAL A 207 -1.12 -1.43 13.26
CA VAL A 207 -1.10 -2.04 11.92
C VAL A 207 -2.39 -1.73 11.20
N THR A 208 -2.28 -1.34 9.92
CA THR A 208 -3.43 -1.25 9.02
C THR A 208 -3.23 -2.17 7.82
N SER A 209 -4.32 -2.73 7.30
CA SER A 209 -4.28 -3.57 6.11
C SER A 209 -5.67 -3.69 5.46
N SER A 210 -5.75 -4.40 4.33
CA SER A 210 -7.03 -4.69 3.68
C SER A 210 -6.95 -5.93 2.77
N ALA A 211 -8.11 -6.42 2.37
CA ALA A 211 -8.23 -7.52 1.42
C ALA A 211 -7.96 -7.12 -0.04
N THR A 212 -7.70 -5.84 -0.33
CA THR A 212 -7.70 -5.27 -1.68
C THR A 212 -6.52 -5.72 -2.54
N LYS A 213 -5.30 -5.70 -2.00
CA LYS A 213 -4.08 -5.79 -2.81
C LYS A 213 -3.62 -7.23 -3.05
N ILE A 214 -3.20 -7.90 -2.01
CA ILE A 214 -2.58 -9.22 -2.10
C ILE A 214 -3.60 -10.31 -2.45
N TYR A 215 -4.79 -10.20 -1.90
CA TYR A 215 -5.82 -11.22 -2.08
C TYR A 215 -6.66 -11.03 -3.35
N GLY A 216 -6.56 -9.86 -4.04
CA GLY A 216 -7.34 -9.57 -5.24
C GLY A 216 -8.82 -9.32 -4.97
N LEU A 217 -9.18 -8.95 -3.75
CA LEU A 217 -10.57 -8.76 -3.29
C LEU A 217 -10.97 -7.27 -3.24
N GLY A 218 -10.49 -6.48 -4.19
CA GLY A 218 -10.72 -5.03 -4.21
C GLY A 218 -12.20 -4.63 -4.22
N GLY A 219 -13.07 -5.44 -4.83
CA GLY A 219 -14.52 -5.17 -4.89
C GLY A 219 -15.23 -5.18 -3.54
N PHE A 220 -14.70 -5.89 -2.55
CA PHE A 220 -15.28 -5.88 -1.19
C PHE A 220 -14.90 -4.65 -0.38
N HIS A 221 -13.79 -4.00 -0.73
CA HIS A 221 -13.29 -2.80 -0.04
C HIS A 221 -13.23 -2.97 1.48
N SER A 222 -12.84 -4.16 1.95
CA SER A 222 -12.75 -4.52 3.36
C SER A 222 -11.33 -4.32 3.87
N GLY A 223 -11.19 -3.62 4.99
CA GLY A 223 -9.92 -3.33 5.67
C GLY A 223 -10.04 -3.41 7.18
N TRP A 224 -8.94 -3.19 7.87
CA TRP A 224 -8.88 -3.26 9.32
C TRP A 224 -7.71 -2.49 9.92
N ILE A 225 -7.87 -2.16 11.20
CA ILE A 225 -6.83 -1.70 12.12
C ILE A 225 -6.60 -2.81 13.12
N ILE A 226 -5.35 -3.13 13.41
CA ILE A 226 -4.94 -4.00 14.52
C ILE A 226 -4.05 -3.17 15.45
N ALA A 227 -4.51 -2.95 16.68
CA ALA A 227 -3.85 -2.03 17.59
C ALA A 227 -4.13 -2.39 19.07
N PRO A 228 -3.43 -1.79 20.04
CA PRO A 228 -3.81 -1.82 21.43
C PRO A 228 -5.25 -1.33 21.66
N ARG A 229 -5.91 -1.85 22.70
CA ARG A 229 -7.35 -1.59 22.95
C ARG A 229 -7.69 -0.10 23.09
N GLU A 230 -6.85 0.68 23.71
CA GLU A 230 -7.06 2.13 23.87
C GLU A 230 -7.15 2.85 22.52
N ILE A 231 -6.39 2.41 21.53
CA ILE A 231 -6.38 2.96 20.15
C ILE A 231 -7.63 2.49 19.41
N THR A 232 -7.97 1.21 19.48
CA THR A 232 -9.16 0.67 18.80
C THR A 232 -10.44 1.31 19.29
N VAL A 233 -10.56 1.60 20.58
CA VAL A 233 -11.70 2.32 21.16
C VAL A 233 -11.82 3.73 20.55
N GLN A 234 -10.72 4.47 20.46
CA GLN A 234 -10.72 5.80 19.85
C GLN A 234 -11.09 5.75 18.36
N CYS A 235 -10.47 4.84 17.60
CA CYS A 235 -10.79 4.66 16.19
C CYS A 235 -12.25 4.24 15.97
N GLN A 236 -12.80 3.38 16.83
CA GLN A 236 -14.21 2.95 16.76
C GLN A 236 -15.17 4.10 17.05
N ASN A 237 -14.86 4.97 18.01
CA ASN A 237 -15.64 6.16 18.30
C ASN A 237 -15.63 7.12 17.10
N LEU A 238 -14.46 7.37 16.49
CA LEU A 238 -14.34 8.22 15.29
C LEU A 238 -15.05 7.63 14.08
N LYS A 239 -15.01 6.30 13.90
CA LYS A 239 -15.74 5.60 12.84
C LYS A 239 -17.25 5.85 12.92
N ALA A 240 -17.81 5.95 14.14
CA ALA A 240 -19.23 6.28 14.31
C ALA A 240 -19.63 7.65 13.76
N HIS A 241 -18.67 8.59 13.61
CA HIS A 241 -18.87 9.90 12.98
C HIS A 241 -18.63 9.92 11.47
N SER A 242 -18.17 8.82 10.87
CA SER A 242 -17.91 8.70 9.43
C SER A 242 -18.81 7.64 8.79
N THR A 243 -18.34 6.43 8.61
CA THR A 243 -19.09 5.33 7.96
C THR A 243 -20.11 4.67 8.88
N GLY A 244 -19.97 4.83 10.20
CA GLY A 244 -20.78 4.13 11.20
C GLY A 244 -20.47 2.63 11.22
N ALA A 245 -20.86 1.92 10.18
CA ALA A 245 -20.57 0.50 9.97
C ALA A 245 -20.07 0.27 8.56
N ALA A 246 -19.13 -0.65 8.39
CA ALA A 246 -18.73 -1.12 7.08
C ALA A 246 -19.83 -2.01 6.44
N SER A 247 -19.69 -2.33 5.17
CA SER A 247 -20.61 -3.22 4.47
C SER A 247 -20.59 -4.63 5.08
N TYR A 248 -21.64 -5.03 5.77
CA TYR A 248 -21.74 -6.36 6.38
C TYR A 248 -21.53 -7.50 5.37
N PRO A 249 -22.14 -7.50 4.17
CA PRO A 249 -21.85 -8.50 3.14
C PRO A 249 -20.37 -8.57 2.77
N SER A 250 -19.70 -7.42 2.62
CA SER A 250 -18.27 -7.37 2.31
C SER A 250 -17.41 -7.97 3.42
N GLU A 251 -17.75 -7.68 4.68
CA GLU A 251 -17.05 -8.23 5.84
C GLU A 251 -17.23 -9.75 5.95
N ILE A 252 -18.45 -10.26 5.79
CA ILE A 252 -18.73 -11.70 5.83
C ILE A 252 -18.01 -12.44 4.71
N MET A 253 -18.04 -11.91 3.48
CA MET A 253 -17.33 -12.51 2.35
C MET A 253 -15.83 -12.50 2.58
N THR A 254 -15.29 -11.39 3.08
CA THR A 254 -13.87 -11.28 3.42
C THR A 254 -13.49 -12.29 4.51
N ALA A 255 -14.30 -12.41 5.57
CA ALA A 255 -14.08 -13.39 6.65
C ALA A 255 -14.01 -14.81 6.12
N TYR A 256 -14.99 -15.19 5.31
CA TYR A 256 -15.06 -16.51 4.71
C TYR A 256 -13.84 -16.81 3.83
N ILE A 257 -13.53 -15.91 2.90
CA ILE A 257 -12.42 -16.08 1.96
C ILE A 257 -11.07 -16.13 2.69
N LEU A 258 -10.83 -15.24 3.64
CA LEU A 258 -9.57 -15.24 4.39
C LEU A 258 -9.48 -16.43 5.35
N GLY A 259 -10.59 -16.90 5.90
CA GLY A 259 -10.62 -18.09 6.75
C GLY A 259 -10.26 -19.38 6.00
N GLU A 260 -10.82 -19.55 4.80
CA GLU A 260 -10.70 -20.80 4.04
C GLU A 260 -9.58 -20.79 2.99
N ALA A 261 -9.27 -19.62 2.40
CA ALA A 261 -8.46 -19.54 1.19
C ALA A 261 -7.25 -18.59 1.28
N ARG A 262 -6.98 -17.95 2.42
CA ARG A 262 -5.91 -16.95 2.54
C ARG A 262 -4.58 -17.43 1.95
N GLU A 263 -4.12 -18.61 2.35
CA GLU A 263 -2.84 -19.16 1.88
C GLU A 263 -2.84 -19.48 0.36
N LEU A 264 -3.98 -19.89 -0.18
CA LEU A 264 -4.12 -20.14 -1.62
C LEU A 264 -4.04 -18.82 -2.41
N LEU A 265 -4.69 -17.76 -1.91
CA LEU A 265 -4.64 -16.44 -2.54
C LEU A 265 -3.25 -15.81 -2.45
N ILE A 266 -2.55 -15.95 -1.32
CA ILE A 266 -1.14 -15.54 -1.20
C ILE A 266 -0.26 -16.29 -2.21
N LYS A 267 -0.41 -17.61 -2.34
CA LYS A 267 0.34 -18.40 -3.33
C LYS A 267 0.02 -17.98 -4.77
N ARG A 268 -1.27 -17.70 -5.08
CA ARG A 268 -1.70 -17.17 -6.38
C ARG A 268 -0.99 -15.84 -6.66
N PHE A 269 -1.03 -14.92 -5.70
CA PHE A 269 -0.36 -13.63 -5.80
C PHE A 269 1.15 -13.81 -6.02
N GLN A 270 1.82 -14.56 -5.16
CA GLN A 270 3.27 -14.76 -5.21
C GLN A 270 3.73 -15.43 -6.51
N LYS A 271 2.95 -16.39 -7.03
CA LYS A 271 3.25 -17.03 -8.31
C LYS A 271 3.27 -15.98 -9.42
N ARG A 272 2.22 -15.18 -9.56
CA ARG A 272 2.13 -14.11 -10.57
C ARG A 272 3.21 -13.05 -10.36
N ALA A 273 3.34 -12.56 -9.14
CA ALA A 273 4.31 -11.52 -8.82
C ALA A 273 5.76 -11.96 -9.13
N LYS A 274 6.15 -13.20 -8.78
CA LYS A 274 7.48 -13.73 -9.07
C LYS A 274 7.72 -13.94 -10.58
N THR A 275 6.75 -14.49 -11.30
CA THR A 275 6.85 -14.65 -12.76
C THR A 275 7.06 -13.28 -13.44
N ASN A 276 6.21 -12.31 -13.11
CA ASN A 276 6.29 -10.98 -13.67
C ASN A 276 7.54 -10.21 -13.22
N PHE A 277 8.01 -10.44 -12.00
CA PHE A 277 9.26 -9.86 -11.51
C PHE A 277 10.46 -10.36 -12.32
N GLU A 278 10.56 -11.65 -12.62
CA GLU A 278 11.66 -12.18 -13.45
C GLU A 278 11.63 -11.60 -14.88
N LEU A 279 10.45 -11.44 -15.46
CA LEU A 279 10.28 -10.78 -16.76
C LEU A 279 10.74 -9.31 -16.71
N LEU A 280 10.27 -8.57 -15.72
CA LEU A 280 10.66 -7.17 -15.48
C LEU A 280 12.16 -7.04 -15.24
N LYS A 281 12.75 -7.93 -14.43
CA LYS A 281 14.19 -7.95 -14.13
C LYS A 281 15.04 -8.17 -15.37
N GLN A 282 14.65 -9.11 -16.24
CA GLN A 282 15.32 -9.34 -17.53
C GLN A 282 15.24 -8.10 -18.41
N TRP A 283 14.05 -7.48 -18.49
CA TRP A 283 13.85 -6.26 -19.26
C TRP A 283 14.69 -5.11 -18.71
N MET A 284 14.67 -4.83 -17.40
CA MET A 284 15.46 -3.77 -16.74
C MET A 284 16.96 -3.95 -16.98
N ASN A 285 17.47 -5.20 -16.98
CA ASN A 285 18.87 -5.48 -17.27
C ASN A 285 19.30 -5.08 -18.69
N ASN A 286 18.36 -5.04 -19.63
CA ASN A 286 18.56 -4.60 -21.00
C ASN A 286 18.34 -3.09 -21.19
N GLN A 287 17.80 -2.38 -20.19
CA GLN A 287 17.45 -0.96 -20.27
C GLN A 287 18.35 -0.07 -19.39
N LYS A 288 19.60 -0.48 -19.14
CA LYS A 288 20.57 0.27 -18.28
C LYS A 288 20.93 1.65 -18.81
N GLU A 289 20.67 1.92 -20.08
CA GLU A 289 20.82 3.26 -20.65
C GLU A 289 19.74 4.23 -20.18
N PHE A 290 18.53 3.70 -19.86
CA PHE A 290 17.38 4.49 -19.44
C PHE A 290 17.12 4.46 -17.96
N PHE A 291 17.48 3.36 -17.26
CA PHE A 291 17.11 3.16 -15.85
C PHE A 291 18.24 2.62 -14.98
N GLU A 292 18.26 3.16 -13.77
CA GLU A 292 18.85 2.53 -12.58
C GLU A 292 17.71 2.11 -11.65
N TRP A 293 17.80 0.95 -10.99
CA TRP A 293 16.74 0.52 -10.09
C TRP A 293 17.25 -0.30 -8.90
N VAL A 294 16.43 -0.31 -7.86
CA VAL A 294 16.56 -1.21 -6.72
C VAL A 294 15.53 -2.32 -6.93
N GLU A 295 15.98 -3.57 -6.89
CA GLU A 295 15.08 -4.72 -6.99
C GLU A 295 14.14 -4.73 -5.78
N PRO A 296 12.80 -4.86 -5.97
CA PRO A 296 11.86 -4.99 -4.87
C PRO A 296 12.01 -6.35 -4.16
N ASP A 297 11.73 -6.37 -2.85
CA ASP A 297 11.72 -7.61 -2.04
C ASP A 297 10.37 -8.34 -2.12
N GLY A 298 9.43 -7.82 -2.91
CA GLY A 298 8.10 -8.40 -3.09
C GLY A 298 7.09 -7.40 -3.61
N GLY A 299 5.80 -7.74 -3.47
CA GLY A 299 4.72 -6.92 -3.99
C GLY A 299 4.65 -6.97 -5.51
N ILE A 300 4.16 -5.89 -6.09
CA ILE A 300 3.94 -5.74 -7.53
C ILE A 300 4.30 -4.36 -8.04
N VAL A 301 5.13 -3.61 -7.31
CA VAL A 301 5.57 -2.27 -7.69
C VAL A 301 7.08 -2.16 -7.61
N CYS A 302 7.67 -1.34 -8.48
CA CYS A 302 9.05 -0.92 -8.41
C CYS A 302 9.18 0.57 -8.73
N PHE A 303 10.32 1.15 -8.37
CA PHE A 303 10.53 2.60 -8.47
C PHE A 303 11.89 2.91 -9.10
N PRO A 304 12.03 2.69 -10.43
CA PRO A 304 13.26 2.98 -11.15
C PRO A 304 13.50 4.49 -11.30
N LYS A 305 14.78 4.86 -11.19
CA LYS A 305 15.31 6.17 -11.54
C LYS A 305 15.60 6.20 -13.04
N TYR A 306 15.07 7.19 -13.76
CA TYR A 306 15.39 7.34 -15.18
C TYR A 306 16.54 8.33 -15.39
N THR A 307 17.20 8.24 -16.56
CA THR A 307 18.44 9.01 -16.86
C THR A 307 18.18 10.28 -17.69
N MET A 308 16.99 10.44 -18.23
CA MET A 308 16.66 11.55 -19.14
C MET A 308 16.43 12.87 -18.37
N ASP A 309 16.77 13.99 -18.99
CA ASP A 309 16.52 15.34 -18.46
C ASP A 309 15.11 15.83 -18.82
N ILE A 310 14.12 15.30 -18.12
CA ILE A 310 12.70 15.62 -18.29
C ILE A 310 11.99 15.44 -16.94
N SER A 311 10.95 16.22 -16.66
CA SER A 311 10.15 16.02 -15.45
C SER A 311 9.41 14.68 -15.48
N SER A 312 9.18 14.08 -14.30
CA SER A 312 8.46 12.79 -14.22
C SER A 312 7.03 12.88 -14.74
N VAL A 313 6.37 14.04 -14.57
CA VAL A 313 5.02 14.28 -15.11
C VAL A 313 5.05 14.36 -16.63
N ASP A 314 5.99 15.11 -17.23
CA ASP A 314 6.10 15.24 -18.67
C ASP A 314 6.48 13.92 -19.35
N LEU A 315 7.38 13.14 -18.72
CA LEU A 315 7.72 11.80 -19.20
C LEU A 315 6.49 10.87 -19.22
N CYS A 316 5.74 10.83 -18.10
CA CYS A 316 4.55 9.99 -18.02
C CYS A 316 3.45 10.44 -18.99
N GLN A 317 3.27 11.76 -19.15
CA GLN A 317 2.33 12.31 -20.15
C GLN A 317 2.74 11.95 -21.58
N TYR A 318 4.03 12.10 -21.90
CA TYR A 318 4.57 11.72 -23.20
C TYR A 318 4.34 10.24 -23.52
N LEU A 319 4.58 9.34 -22.55
CA LEU A 319 4.34 7.90 -22.70
C LEU A 319 2.84 7.60 -22.92
N LEU A 320 1.96 8.28 -22.21
CA LEU A 320 0.52 8.14 -22.40
C LEU A 320 0.07 8.60 -23.79
N ASP A 321 0.54 9.76 -24.22
CA ASP A 321 0.13 10.36 -25.51
C ASP A 321 0.62 9.56 -26.70
N THR A 322 1.88 9.09 -26.67
CA THR A 322 2.54 8.44 -27.81
C THR A 322 2.41 6.92 -27.83
N GLN A 323 2.41 6.28 -26.65
CA GLN A 323 2.37 4.82 -26.50
C GLN A 323 1.09 4.29 -25.87
N LYS A 324 0.18 5.16 -25.46
CA LYS A 324 -1.02 4.80 -24.66
C LYS A 324 -0.67 4.01 -23.40
N LEU A 325 0.51 4.29 -22.83
CA LEU A 325 1.04 3.65 -21.64
C LEU A 325 0.89 4.56 -20.42
N LEU A 326 0.15 4.11 -19.41
CA LEU A 326 -0.02 4.80 -18.17
C LEU A 326 0.96 4.24 -17.12
N VAL A 327 1.79 5.13 -16.59
CA VAL A 327 2.71 4.91 -15.45
C VAL A 327 2.56 6.06 -14.46
N ASN A 328 3.15 5.98 -13.28
CA ASN A 328 3.01 7.04 -12.29
C ASN A 328 4.26 7.91 -12.18
N PRO A 329 4.11 9.25 -12.24
CA PRO A 329 5.20 10.18 -11.97
C PRO A 329 5.79 10.01 -10.57
N GLY A 330 7.12 10.08 -10.48
CA GLY A 330 7.81 9.99 -9.20
C GLY A 330 7.54 11.19 -8.29
N SER A 331 7.27 12.37 -8.87
CA SER A 331 6.87 13.58 -8.13
C SER A 331 5.63 13.36 -7.25
N TYR A 332 4.70 12.47 -7.63
CA TYR A 332 3.52 12.13 -6.82
C TYR A 332 3.85 11.22 -5.61
N PHE A 333 5.09 10.76 -5.53
CA PHE A 333 5.67 10.11 -4.35
C PHE A 333 6.70 11.00 -3.66
N ASN A 334 6.70 12.30 -4.01
CA ASN A 334 7.64 13.31 -3.53
C ASN A 334 9.11 12.99 -3.89
N GLN A 335 9.34 12.43 -5.10
CA GLN A 335 10.67 12.06 -5.62
C GLN A 335 10.74 12.27 -7.13
N GLU A 336 11.36 13.36 -7.57
CA GLU A 336 11.59 13.65 -9.00
C GLU A 336 12.71 12.76 -9.56
N GLY A 337 12.71 12.55 -10.89
CA GLY A 337 13.69 11.69 -11.57
C GLY A 337 13.36 10.19 -11.51
N PHE A 338 12.18 9.82 -11.01
CA PHE A 338 11.71 8.45 -10.87
C PHE A 338 10.34 8.27 -11.51
N ILE A 339 10.00 7.01 -11.82
CA ILE A 339 8.63 6.59 -12.13
C ILE A 339 8.26 5.35 -11.31
N ARG A 340 6.98 5.20 -10.92
CA ARG A 340 6.52 3.93 -10.33
C ARG A 340 5.88 3.08 -11.41
N LEU A 341 6.39 1.87 -11.56
CA LEU A 341 5.83 0.81 -12.40
C LEU A 341 5.17 -0.26 -11.55
N SER A 342 4.01 -0.74 -11.97
CA SER A 342 3.35 -1.92 -11.41
C SER A 342 3.49 -3.09 -12.38
N TYR A 343 3.78 -4.27 -11.85
CA TYR A 343 3.88 -5.52 -12.61
C TYR A 343 2.85 -6.57 -12.16
N GLY A 344 1.71 -6.13 -11.60
CA GLY A 344 0.64 -7.02 -11.11
C GLY A 344 -0.35 -7.50 -12.16
N CYS A 345 -0.27 -7.03 -13.41
CA CYS A 345 -1.13 -7.42 -14.52
C CYS A 345 -0.79 -8.82 -15.07
N ASP A 346 -1.53 -9.26 -16.10
CA ASP A 346 -1.22 -10.53 -16.78
C ASP A 346 0.12 -10.43 -17.52
N GLU A 347 0.82 -11.56 -17.63
CA GLU A 347 2.19 -11.64 -18.18
C GLU A 347 2.29 -11.06 -19.60
N LEU A 348 1.36 -11.40 -20.50
CA LEU A 348 1.33 -10.86 -21.87
C LEU A 348 1.08 -9.35 -21.90
N ALA A 349 0.21 -8.87 -21.00
CA ALA A 349 -0.05 -7.44 -20.86
C ALA A 349 1.19 -6.70 -20.35
N LEU A 350 1.92 -7.30 -19.38
CA LEU A 350 3.18 -6.74 -18.90
C LEU A 350 4.22 -6.66 -20.01
N GLN A 351 4.44 -7.73 -20.76
CA GLN A 351 5.39 -7.75 -21.89
C GLN A 351 5.07 -6.64 -22.87
N SER A 352 3.81 -6.56 -23.33
CA SER A 352 3.38 -5.53 -24.29
C SER A 352 3.55 -4.11 -23.75
N ALA A 353 3.32 -3.90 -22.46
CA ALA A 353 3.50 -2.60 -21.82
C ALA A 353 4.99 -2.22 -21.70
N LEU A 354 5.87 -3.18 -21.41
CA LEU A 354 7.32 -2.96 -21.36
C LEU A 354 7.89 -2.68 -22.76
N ASP A 355 7.40 -3.35 -23.80
CA ASP A 355 7.77 -3.07 -25.21
C ASP A 355 7.34 -1.65 -25.60
N ALA A 356 6.12 -1.23 -25.22
CA ALA A 356 5.65 0.13 -25.45
C ALA A 356 6.49 1.17 -24.69
N LEU A 357 6.89 0.86 -23.46
CA LEU A 357 7.79 1.71 -22.67
C LEU A 357 9.12 1.90 -23.38
N GLU A 358 9.76 0.83 -23.83
CA GLU A 358 11.04 0.88 -24.56
C GLU A 358 10.93 1.72 -25.82
N VAL A 359 9.89 1.50 -26.64
CA VAL A 359 9.66 2.30 -27.87
C VAL A 359 9.50 3.78 -27.54
N GLY A 360 8.74 4.11 -26.52
CA GLY A 360 8.56 5.50 -26.06
C GLY A 360 9.87 6.16 -25.65
N LEU A 361 10.70 5.47 -24.86
CA LEU A 361 11.97 5.99 -24.37
C LEU A 361 12.98 6.21 -25.51
N ARG A 362 13.13 5.24 -26.42
CA ARG A 362 14.00 5.36 -27.60
C ARG A 362 13.59 6.51 -28.53
N ASN A 363 12.28 6.68 -28.73
CA ASN A 363 11.76 7.78 -29.55
C ASN A 363 11.97 9.16 -28.87
N LEU A 364 11.93 9.22 -27.55
CA LEU A 364 12.20 10.44 -26.81
C LEU A 364 13.70 10.80 -26.87
N GLN A 365 14.59 9.82 -26.67
CA GLN A 365 16.04 10.00 -26.78
C GLN A 365 16.47 10.46 -28.16
N GLY A 366 15.87 9.93 -29.24
CA GLY A 366 16.17 10.35 -30.61
C GLY A 366 15.69 11.76 -30.99
N ARG A 367 14.95 12.43 -30.07
CA ARG A 367 14.48 13.82 -30.27
C ARG A 367 15.32 14.84 -29.48
N GLN A 368 16.10 14.39 -28.50
CA GLN A 368 17.08 15.19 -27.76
C GLN A 368 18.43 15.22 -28.49
#